data_020716c2b9bc1f0e5a9e2a26d918579d
#
_entry.id   020716c2b9bc1f0e5a9e2a26d918579d
#
_cell.length_a   1.000
_cell.length_b   1.000
_cell.length_c   1.000
_cell.angle_alpha   90.00
_cell.angle_beta   90.00
_cell.angle_gamma   90.00
#
_symmetry.space_group_name_H-M   'P 1'
#
loop_
_entity.id
_entity.type
_entity.pdbx_description
1 polymer ?
#
loop_
_entity_poly.entity_id
_entity_poly.type
_entity_poly.pdbx_seq_one_letter_code
_entity_poly.pdbx_strand_id
1 'polypeptide(L)'
;MLSRRAFVGGLAVAVATPHVALAQKPQRFQPGPELAPRIVALDEYLPAGEIHVDPNLFALYLTLPDYKAWRYTVAVSKPALWEPGTYHVKWMAEWPRWRPTNEMIRRNPAAYAKYRSGMPGGANNPLGARAIYLFDGPRDTYLRIHGTNQPWTVGTASSNGCARMINEHVIHLVARVQRGAKVVLHPRWGGDQA
;
A
#
# COMPACT_ATOMS: atom_id res chain seq x y z
N MET A 1 -53.47 25.94 69.50
CA MET A 1 -53.31 26.67 68.22
C MET A 1 -52.19 26.00 67.46
N LEU A 2 -52.53 25.15 66.50
CA LEU A 2 -51.57 24.39 65.72
C LEU A 2 -51.44 24.99 64.28
N SER A 3 -50.30 25.52 63.96
CA SER A 3 -49.96 26.10 62.66
C SER A 3 -49.69 25.01 61.62
N ARG A 4 -50.43 24.96 60.49
CA ARG A 4 -50.21 24.08 59.34
C ARG A 4 -49.25 24.77 58.40
N ARG A 5 -48.02 24.29 58.34
CA ARG A 5 -47.09 24.67 57.27
C ARG A 5 -47.32 23.71 56.10
N ALA A 6 -47.81 24.23 54.98
CA ALA A 6 -47.91 23.52 53.71
C ALA A 6 -46.52 23.37 53.08
N PHE A 7 -46.12 22.15 52.81
CA PHE A 7 -44.87 21.77 52.06
C PHE A 7 -45.22 21.73 50.58
N VAL A 8 -44.78 22.71 49.79
CA VAL A 8 -44.89 22.68 48.32
C VAL A 8 -43.66 21.99 47.81
N GLY A 9 -43.78 20.70 47.46
CA GLY A 9 -42.74 19.92 46.78
C GLY A 9 -42.76 20.25 45.29
N GLY A 10 -41.75 20.99 44.83
CA GLY A 10 -41.56 21.23 43.41
C GLY A 10 -40.97 19.98 42.73
N LEU A 11 -41.71 19.39 41.79
CA LEU A 11 -41.25 18.28 40.95
C LEU A 11 -40.41 18.87 39.80
N ALA A 12 -39.08 18.71 39.85
CA ALA A 12 -38.19 19.05 38.74
C ALA A 12 -38.26 17.93 37.72
N VAL A 13 -38.91 18.19 36.58
CA VAL A 13 -38.89 17.29 35.42
C VAL A 13 -37.57 17.49 34.66
N ALA A 14 -36.63 16.54 34.78
CA ALA A 14 -35.43 16.53 33.96
C ALA A 14 -35.79 16.09 32.52
N VAL A 15 -35.77 17.04 31.60
CA VAL A 15 -35.93 16.76 30.17
C VAL A 15 -34.59 16.19 29.66
N ALA A 16 -34.50 14.88 29.49
CA ALA A 16 -33.38 14.23 28.83
C ALA A 16 -33.41 14.53 27.33
N THR A 17 -32.57 15.43 26.87
CA THR A 17 -32.38 15.65 25.43
C THR A 17 -31.63 14.44 24.83
N PRO A 18 -32.14 13.79 23.77
CA PRO A 18 -31.43 12.72 23.13
C PRO A 18 -30.15 13.29 22.48
N HIS A 19 -28.99 12.84 22.97
CA HIS A 19 -27.72 13.12 22.30
C HIS A 19 -27.68 12.24 21.05
N VAL A 20 -27.91 12.83 19.88
CA VAL A 20 -27.65 12.19 18.61
C VAL A 20 -26.13 12.04 18.48
N ALA A 21 -25.63 10.85 18.74
CA ALA A 21 -24.24 10.50 18.46
C ALA A 21 -24.05 10.58 16.93
N LEU A 22 -23.49 11.67 16.44
CA LEU A 22 -23.07 11.78 15.06
C LEU A 22 -21.99 10.72 14.84
N ALA A 23 -22.33 9.64 14.10
CA ALA A 23 -21.37 8.64 13.69
C ALA A 23 -20.24 9.34 12.92
N GLN A 24 -19.06 9.42 13.52
CA GLN A 24 -17.87 9.95 12.84
C GLN A 24 -17.61 9.07 11.62
N LYS A 25 -17.57 9.67 10.44
CA LYS A 25 -17.13 8.97 9.22
C LYS A 25 -15.76 8.39 9.52
N PRO A 26 -15.48 7.12 9.12
CA PRO A 26 -14.17 6.52 9.33
C PRO A 26 -13.12 7.46 8.73
N GLN A 27 -12.18 7.88 9.56
CA GLN A 27 -11.14 8.83 9.15
C GLN A 27 -10.28 8.13 8.07
N ARG A 28 -10.33 8.68 6.86
CA ARG A 28 -9.52 8.18 5.74
C ARG A 28 -8.05 8.38 6.12
N PHE A 29 -7.22 7.34 5.94
CA PHE A 29 -5.78 7.45 6.13
C PHE A 29 -5.24 8.65 5.35
N GLN A 30 -4.55 9.55 6.04
CA GLN A 30 -3.88 10.71 5.47
C GLN A 30 -2.38 10.46 5.58
N PRO A 31 -1.65 10.26 4.46
CA PRO A 31 -0.21 10.10 4.53
C PRO A 31 0.44 11.41 5.01
N GLY A 32 1.37 11.29 5.93
CA GLY A 32 2.19 12.43 6.33
C GLY A 32 3.13 12.88 5.19
N PRO A 33 3.66 14.11 5.27
CA PRO A 33 4.51 14.69 4.23
C PRO A 33 5.79 13.89 3.98
N GLU A 34 6.26 13.13 4.97
CA GLU A 34 7.43 12.24 4.88
C GLU A 34 7.24 11.09 3.87
N LEU A 35 5.99 10.70 3.61
CA LEU A 35 5.66 9.66 2.63
C LEU A 35 5.51 10.22 1.21
N ALA A 36 5.43 11.54 1.06
CA ALA A 36 5.21 12.16 -0.24
C ALA A 36 6.32 11.81 -1.25
N PRO A 37 5.98 11.58 -2.52
CA PRO A 37 6.98 11.43 -3.57
C PRO A 37 7.84 12.68 -3.67
N ARG A 38 9.15 12.48 -3.80
CA ARG A 38 10.10 13.59 -3.94
C ARG A 38 11.24 13.24 -4.88
N ILE A 39 11.85 14.24 -5.49
CA ILE A 39 13.07 14.06 -6.27
C ILE A 39 14.26 14.04 -5.30
N VAL A 40 15.16 13.09 -5.51
CA VAL A 40 16.41 12.95 -4.77
C VAL A 40 17.58 12.87 -5.74
N ALA A 41 18.78 13.24 -5.28
CA ALA A 41 20.02 12.97 -5.99
C ALA A 41 20.41 11.49 -5.80
N LEU A 42 21.12 10.95 -6.77
CA LEU A 42 21.74 9.62 -6.75
C LEU A 42 23.25 9.80 -6.69
N ASP A 43 23.91 8.93 -5.92
CA ASP A 43 25.36 8.94 -5.78
C ASP A 43 26.06 8.30 -7.00
N GLU A 44 25.34 7.52 -7.79
CA GLU A 44 25.83 6.85 -9.00
C GLU A 44 24.92 7.14 -10.21
N TYR A 45 25.51 7.00 -11.40
CA TYR A 45 24.75 7.10 -12.64
C TYR A 45 23.92 5.84 -12.86
N LEU A 46 22.61 6.03 -13.03
CA LEU A 46 21.68 4.99 -13.49
C LEU A 46 20.95 5.48 -14.75
N PRO A 47 20.74 4.62 -15.76
CA PRO A 47 19.95 4.97 -16.93
C PRO A 47 18.57 5.49 -16.54
N ALA A 48 18.11 6.54 -17.17
CA ALA A 48 16.80 7.12 -16.87
C ALA A 48 15.66 6.19 -17.28
N GLY A 49 14.61 6.13 -16.48
CA GLY A 49 13.42 5.30 -16.71
C GLY A 49 13.48 3.90 -16.10
N GLU A 50 14.54 3.56 -15.38
CA GLU A 50 14.61 2.32 -14.61
C GLU A 50 13.90 2.47 -13.25
N ILE A 51 13.36 1.34 -12.74
CA ILE A 51 12.81 1.26 -11.40
C ILE A 51 13.75 0.46 -10.51
N HIS A 52 14.11 1.00 -9.37
CA HIS A 52 14.91 0.32 -8.35
C HIS A 52 14.11 0.25 -7.05
N VAL A 53 13.92 -0.94 -6.49
CA VAL A 53 13.25 -1.13 -5.19
C VAL A 53 14.28 -1.60 -4.17
N ASP A 54 14.52 -0.77 -3.16
CA ASP A 54 15.40 -1.10 -2.05
C ASP A 54 14.55 -1.52 -0.83
N PRO A 55 14.60 -2.82 -0.47
CA PRO A 55 13.82 -3.34 0.65
C PRO A 55 14.35 -2.91 2.02
N ASN A 56 15.58 -2.41 2.09
CA ASN A 56 16.22 -2.00 3.33
C ASN A 56 15.82 -0.57 3.72
N LEU A 57 15.58 0.27 2.71
CA LEU A 57 15.16 1.66 2.86
C LEU A 57 13.65 1.85 2.68
N PHE A 58 12.89 0.75 2.46
CA PHE A 58 11.47 0.81 2.11
C PHE A 58 11.20 1.83 1.00
N ALA A 59 12.07 1.85 -0.01
CA ALA A 59 12.06 2.87 -1.04
C ALA A 59 11.96 2.26 -2.44
N LEU A 60 11.25 2.97 -3.31
CA LEU A 60 11.25 2.75 -4.74
C LEU A 60 11.77 4.03 -5.42
N TYR A 61 12.69 3.87 -6.34
CA TYR A 61 13.25 4.94 -7.14
C TYR A 61 12.87 4.73 -8.61
N LEU A 62 12.34 5.78 -9.24
CA LEU A 62 12.25 5.88 -10.70
C LEU A 62 13.35 6.83 -11.14
N THR A 63 14.34 6.31 -11.85
CA THR A 63 15.50 7.07 -12.28
C THR A 63 15.15 8.13 -13.31
N LEU A 64 15.82 9.27 -13.21
CA LEU A 64 15.70 10.44 -14.08
C LEU A 64 17.08 10.77 -14.65
N PRO A 65 17.18 11.65 -15.68
CA PRO A 65 18.47 12.23 -16.06
C PRO A 65 19.16 12.96 -14.91
N ASP A 66 20.44 13.26 -15.09
CA ASP A 66 21.23 14.12 -14.21
C ASP A 66 21.35 13.61 -12.77
N TYR A 67 21.60 12.30 -12.60
CA TYR A 67 21.81 11.68 -11.29
C TYR A 67 20.64 11.94 -10.33
N LYS A 68 19.40 11.88 -10.82
CA LYS A 68 18.20 12.10 -10.03
C LYS A 68 17.25 10.92 -10.09
N ALA A 69 16.37 10.81 -9.11
CA ALA A 69 15.26 9.86 -9.13
C ALA A 69 14.03 10.43 -8.39
N TRP A 70 12.84 10.03 -8.82
CA TRP A 70 11.66 10.07 -7.97
C TRP A 70 11.78 8.99 -6.90
N ARG A 71 11.77 9.37 -5.64
CA ARG A 71 11.74 8.46 -4.50
C ARG A 71 10.32 8.36 -3.94
N TYR A 72 9.86 7.12 -3.79
CA TYR A 72 8.58 6.77 -3.17
C TYR A 72 8.83 5.88 -1.96
N THR A 73 8.07 6.08 -0.87
CA THR A 73 8.04 5.11 0.22
C THR A 73 7.13 3.95 -0.15
N VAL A 74 7.58 2.72 0.09
CA VAL A 74 6.85 1.49 -0.26
C VAL A 74 6.81 0.52 0.92
N ALA A 75 5.78 -0.33 0.97
CA ALA A 75 5.88 -1.56 1.74
C ALA A 75 6.50 -2.64 0.85
N VAL A 76 7.39 -3.43 1.42
CA VAL A 76 8.04 -4.54 0.74
C VAL A 76 7.60 -5.88 1.32
N SER A 77 8.02 -6.98 0.73
CA SER A 77 7.67 -8.30 1.24
C SER A 77 8.38 -8.61 2.56
N LYS A 78 7.80 -9.56 3.30
CA LYS A 78 8.47 -10.21 4.43
C LYS A 78 9.81 -10.78 3.96
N PRO A 79 10.87 -10.83 4.80
CA PRO A 79 12.21 -11.27 4.38
C PRO A 79 12.22 -12.59 3.61
N ALA A 80 11.58 -13.62 4.12
CA ALA A 80 11.53 -14.96 3.51
C ALA A 80 10.75 -15.04 2.17
N LEU A 81 10.14 -13.93 1.72
CA LEU A 81 9.35 -13.87 0.48
C LEU A 81 9.86 -12.78 -0.46
N TRP A 82 11.00 -12.18 -0.15
CA TRP A 82 11.63 -11.20 -1.02
C TRP A 82 12.45 -11.91 -2.08
N GLU A 83 12.20 -11.58 -3.34
CA GLU A 83 12.88 -12.17 -4.50
C GLU A 83 13.69 -11.06 -5.19
N PRO A 84 14.97 -10.86 -4.82
CA PRO A 84 15.83 -9.91 -5.51
C PRO A 84 16.10 -10.37 -6.94
N GLY A 85 16.32 -9.40 -7.84
CA GLY A 85 16.59 -9.73 -9.24
C GLY A 85 16.25 -8.59 -10.18
N THR A 86 16.46 -8.86 -11.48
CA THR A 86 16.13 -7.92 -12.55
C THR A 86 14.94 -8.43 -13.35
N TYR A 87 13.97 -7.56 -13.50
CA TYR A 87 12.68 -7.83 -14.14
C TYR A 87 12.37 -6.73 -15.15
N HIS A 88 11.27 -6.88 -15.89
CA HIS A 88 10.82 -5.86 -16.84
C HIS A 88 9.31 -5.60 -16.68
N VAL A 89 8.93 -4.36 -16.86
CA VAL A 89 7.52 -3.98 -16.91
C VAL A 89 6.88 -4.56 -18.17
N LYS A 90 6.01 -5.54 -18.02
CA LYS A 90 5.28 -6.12 -19.17
C LYS A 90 4.05 -5.31 -19.53
N TRP A 91 3.27 -4.95 -18.52
CA TRP A 91 2.04 -4.17 -18.66
C TRP A 91 1.69 -3.47 -17.36
N MET A 92 0.69 -2.60 -17.44
CA MET A 92 0.13 -1.91 -16.29
C MET A 92 -1.39 -1.98 -16.37
N ALA A 93 -2.06 -2.05 -15.22
CA ALA A 93 -3.50 -2.12 -15.16
C ALA A 93 -4.07 -1.09 -14.18
N GLU A 94 -5.21 -0.52 -14.55
CA GLU A 94 -6.03 0.33 -13.72
C GLU A 94 -7.07 -0.52 -13.00
N TRP A 95 -7.24 -0.32 -11.69
CA TRP A 95 -8.15 -1.07 -10.84
C TRP A 95 -8.16 -2.57 -11.15
N PRO A 96 -6.99 -3.24 -11.08
CA PRO A 96 -6.85 -4.62 -11.55
C PRO A 96 -7.70 -5.58 -10.72
N ARG A 97 -8.21 -6.64 -11.35
CA ARG A 97 -8.74 -7.79 -10.63
C ARG A 97 -7.62 -8.45 -9.83
N TRP A 98 -7.87 -8.80 -8.58
CA TRP A 98 -6.95 -9.54 -7.75
C TRP A 98 -7.39 -10.99 -7.54
N ARG A 99 -6.44 -11.89 -7.53
CA ARG A 99 -6.60 -13.28 -7.13
C ARG A 99 -5.39 -13.71 -6.32
N PRO A 100 -5.56 -14.35 -5.14
CA PRO A 100 -4.43 -14.91 -4.42
C PRO A 100 -3.77 -16.03 -5.24
N THR A 101 -2.46 -16.16 -5.13
CA THR A 101 -1.75 -17.30 -5.71
C THR A 101 -2.11 -18.58 -4.95
N ASN A 102 -1.92 -19.74 -5.58
CA ASN A 102 -2.12 -21.01 -4.90
C ASN A 102 -1.21 -21.14 -3.67
N GLU A 103 0.00 -20.56 -3.75
CA GLU A 103 0.96 -20.51 -2.66
C GLU A 103 0.44 -19.69 -1.47
N MET A 104 -0.16 -18.54 -1.72
CA MET A 104 -0.79 -17.72 -0.67
C MET A 104 -1.92 -18.51 0.02
N ILE A 105 -2.75 -19.21 -0.76
CA ILE A 105 -3.85 -20.01 -0.22
C ILE A 105 -3.30 -21.15 0.64
N ARG A 106 -2.23 -21.84 0.20
CA ARG A 106 -1.59 -22.92 0.99
C ARG A 106 -1.01 -22.41 2.31
N ARG A 107 -0.31 -21.27 2.28
CA ARG A 107 0.30 -20.70 3.49
C ARG A 107 -0.72 -20.19 4.50
N ASN A 108 -1.83 -19.63 4.04
CA ASN A 108 -2.87 -19.10 4.92
C ASN A 108 -4.26 -19.27 4.30
N PRO A 109 -4.84 -20.48 4.38
CA PRO A 109 -6.16 -20.75 3.79
C PRO A 109 -7.27 -19.94 4.45
N ALA A 110 -7.18 -19.67 5.76
CA ALA A 110 -8.18 -18.88 6.48
C ALA A 110 -8.30 -17.46 5.91
N ALA A 111 -7.18 -16.83 5.52
CA ALA A 111 -7.19 -15.49 4.95
C ALA A 111 -7.58 -15.47 3.47
N TYR A 112 -7.18 -16.47 2.69
CA TYR A 112 -7.18 -16.36 1.23
C TYR A 112 -8.12 -17.32 0.49
N ALA A 113 -8.56 -18.45 1.10
CA ALA A 113 -9.38 -19.45 0.39
C ALA A 113 -10.70 -18.87 -0.15
N LYS A 114 -11.33 -17.98 0.58
CA LYS A 114 -12.57 -17.29 0.19
C LYS A 114 -12.42 -16.43 -1.07
N TYR A 115 -11.20 -16.04 -1.42
CA TYR A 115 -10.90 -15.25 -2.61
C TYR A 115 -10.33 -16.08 -3.77
N ARG A 116 -10.43 -17.41 -3.72
CA ARG A 116 -9.91 -18.32 -4.76
C ARG A 116 -10.38 -17.97 -6.17
N SER A 117 -11.63 -17.54 -6.31
CA SER A 117 -12.21 -17.07 -7.57
C SER A 117 -11.77 -15.67 -7.97
N GLY A 118 -11.00 -15.00 -7.09
CA GLY A 118 -10.58 -13.61 -7.24
C GLY A 118 -11.67 -12.62 -6.84
N MET A 119 -11.30 -11.34 -6.82
CA MET A 119 -12.22 -10.23 -6.59
C MET A 119 -12.01 -9.13 -7.64
N PRO A 120 -13.07 -8.39 -7.99
CA PRO A 120 -12.96 -7.27 -8.95
C PRO A 120 -12.06 -6.16 -8.41
N GLY A 121 -11.60 -5.29 -9.30
CA GLY A 121 -10.94 -4.04 -8.92
C GLY A 121 -11.86 -3.14 -8.11
N GLY A 122 -11.28 -2.32 -7.25
CA GLY A 122 -12.02 -1.39 -6.39
C GLY A 122 -11.30 -1.05 -5.09
N ALA A 123 -11.91 -0.20 -4.28
CA ALA A 123 -11.31 0.34 -3.05
C ALA A 123 -10.91 -0.74 -2.02
N ASN A 124 -11.61 -1.87 -1.99
CA ASN A 124 -11.33 -2.99 -1.08
C ASN A 124 -10.34 -4.02 -1.66
N ASN A 125 -9.89 -3.82 -2.90
CA ASN A 125 -8.98 -4.74 -3.57
C ASN A 125 -7.53 -4.52 -3.10
N PRO A 126 -6.80 -5.58 -2.72
CA PRO A 126 -5.42 -5.47 -2.23
C PRO A 126 -4.44 -4.84 -3.22
N LEU A 127 -4.71 -4.89 -4.54
CA LEU A 127 -3.84 -4.28 -5.54
C LEU A 127 -4.07 -2.76 -5.70
N GLY A 128 -5.09 -2.22 -5.07
CA GLY A 128 -5.38 -0.79 -5.13
C GLY A 128 -5.68 -0.26 -6.53
N ALA A 129 -5.34 1.02 -6.75
CA ALA A 129 -5.73 1.76 -7.95
C ALA A 129 -4.97 1.38 -9.22
N ARG A 130 -3.73 0.92 -9.11
CA ARG A 130 -2.84 0.55 -10.25
C ARG A 130 -1.97 -0.63 -9.87
N ALA A 131 -1.60 -1.44 -10.88
CA ALA A 131 -0.55 -2.45 -10.75
C ALA A 131 0.35 -2.46 -11.98
N ILE A 132 1.65 -2.58 -11.72
CA ILE A 132 2.72 -2.81 -12.71
C ILE A 132 3.12 -4.27 -12.60
N TYR A 133 3.04 -4.99 -13.70
CA TYR A 133 3.29 -6.44 -13.78
C TYR A 133 4.71 -6.70 -14.20
N LEU A 134 5.47 -7.42 -13.36
CA LEU A 134 6.87 -7.71 -13.53
C LEU A 134 7.09 -9.10 -14.14
N PHE A 135 7.87 -9.15 -15.21
CA PHE A 135 8.17 -10.37 -15.94
C PHE A 135 9.68 -10.62 -15.98
N ASP A 136 10.02 -11.89 -16.02
CA ASP A 136 11.36 -12.41 -16.33
C ASP A 136 11.28 -13.06 -17.71
N GLY A 137 11.77 -12.37 -18.73
CA GLY A 137 11.54 -12.75 -20.12
C GLY A 137 10.05 -12.93 -20.44
N PRO A 138 9.61 -14.12 -20.88
CA PRO A 138 8.19 -14.40 -21.15
C PRO A 138 7.39 -14.78 -19.89
N ARG A 139 8.06 -15.07 -18.77
CA ARG A 139 7.44 -15.62 -17.57
C ARG A 139 6.83 -14.55 -16.70
N ASP A 140 5.55 -14.69 -16.33
CA ASP A 140 4.94 -13.92 -15.26
C ASP A 140 5.51 -14.37 -13.90
N THR A 141 6.15 -13.46 -13.20
CA THR A 141 6.76 -13.73 -11.89
C THR A 141 5.77 -13.70 -10.74
N TYR A 142 4.55 -13.23 -10.99
CA TYR A 142 3.57 -12.86 -9.97
C TYR A 142 4.02 -11.71 -9.04
N LEU A 143 5.21 -11.15 -9.25
CA LEU A 143 5.64 -9.92 -8.58
C LEU A 143 4.99 -8.71 -9.22
N ARG A 144 4.60 -7.75 -8.38
CA ARG A 144 3.92 -6.52 -8.80
C ARG A 144 4.44 -5.34 -7.99
N ILE A 145 4.40 -4.18 -8.62
CA ILE A 145 4.41 -2.89 -7.90
C ILE A 145 2.98 -2.38 -8.00
N HIS A 146 2.31 -2.13 -6.88
CA HIS A 146 0.89 -1.86 -6.91
C HIS A 146 0.42 -0.95 -5.77
N GLY A 147 -0.77 -0.39 -5.92
CA GLY A 147 -1.46 0.33 -4.84
C GLY A 147 -1.86 -0.57 -3.68
N THR A 148 -2.66 -0.06 -2.77
CA THR A 148 -3.14 -0.86 -1.64
C THR A 148 -4.45 -0.33 -1.07
N ASN A 149 -5.24 -1.23 -0.50
CA ASN A 149 -6.36 -0.90 0.39
C ASN A 149 -5.92 -0.76 1.87
N GLN A 150 -4.61 -0.94 2.16
CA GLN A 150 -4.02 -0.85 3.49
C GLN A 150 -2.84 0.14 3.50
N PRO A 151 -3.07 1.44 3.23
CA PRO A 151 -1.99 2.42 3.05
C PRO A 151 -1.14 2.63 4.31
N TRP A 152 -1.66 2.34 5.51
CA TRP A 152 -0.92 2.38 6.78
C TRP A 152 0.20 1.34 6.88
N THR A 153 0.27 0.37 5.97
CA THR A 153 1.35 -0.63 5.90
C THR A 153 2.54 -0.18 5.07
N VAL A 154 2.44 0.96 4.37
CA VAL A 154 3.54 1.52 3.59
C VAL A 154 4.67 1.94 4.53
N GLY A 155 5.92 1.61 4.17
CA GLY A 155 7.09 1.77 5.03
C GLY A 155 7.40 0.56 5.90
N THR A 156 6.75 -0.60 5.68
CA THR A 156 6.99 -1.83 6.45
C THR A 156 7.23 -3.05 5.56
N ALA A 157 7.77 -4.13 6.17
CA ALA A 157 7.93 -5.44 5.52
C ALA A 157 6.69 -6.32 5.72
N SER A 158 5.60 -6.03 5.03
CA SER A 158 4.28 -6.63 5.28
C SER A 158 3.65 -7.38 4.11
N SER A 159 4.21 -7.29 2.89
CA SER A 159 3.62 -7.92 1.71
C SER A 159 4.01 -9.40 1.53
N ASN A 160 3.44 -10.05 0.52
CA ASN A 160 3.69 -11.44 0.17
C ASN A 160 4.52 -11.60 -1.14
N GLY A 161 5.47 -10.70 -1.38
CA GLY A 161 6.34 -10.70 -2.56
C GLY A 161 6.41 -9.33 -3.25
N CYS A 162 5.32 -8.61 -3.31
CA CYS A 162 5.16 -7.37 -4.07
C CYS A 162 5.67 -6.12 -3.33
N ALA A 163 5.90 -5.04 -4.06
CA ALA A 163 6.07 -3.70 -3.52
C ALA A 163 4.71 -2.96 -3.52
N ARG A 164 4.27 -2.50 -2.33
CA ARG A 164 2.99 -1.79 -2.16
C ARG A 164 3.21 -0.30 -2.00
N MET A 165 2.36 0.48 -2.63
CA MET A 165 2.39 1.94 -2.62
C MET A 165 1.05 2.51 -2.16
N ILE A 166 1.04 3.72 -1.66
CA ILE A 166 -0.17 4.52 -1.54
C ILE A 166 -0.79 4.68 -2.94
N ASN A 167 -2.11 4.67 -3.06
CA ASN A 167 -2.79 4.69 -4.36
C ASN A 167 -2.43 5.90 -5.22
N GLU A 168 -2.38 7.07 -4.62
CA GLU A 168 -1.99 8.32 -5.27
C GLU A 168 -0.54 8.25 -5.81
N HIS A 169 0.35 7.59 -5.05
CA HIS A 169 1.77 7.44 -5.43
C HIS A 169 1.96 6.45 -6.57
N VAL A 170 1.23 5.33 -6.60
CA VAL A 170 1.34 4.39 -7.72
C VAL A 170 0.71 4.98 -8.99
N ILE A 171 -0.34 5.79 -8.89
CA ILE A 171 -0.88 6.55 -10.03
C ILE A 171 0.18 7.49 -10.59
N HIS A 172 0.87 8.25 -9.71
CA HIS A 172 1.95 9.15 -10.09
C HIS A 172 3.13 8.41 -10.75
N LEU A 173 3.49 7.22 -10.25
CA LEU A 173 4.52 6.36 -10.83
C LEU A 173 4.12 5.85 -12.21
N VAL A 174 2.94 5.25 -12.35
CA VAL A 174 2.44 4.65 -13.60
C VAL A 174 2.37 5.67 -14.73
N ALA A 175 2.04 6.92 -14.44
CA ALA A 175 2.02 8.00 -15.43
C ALA A 175 3.41 8.33 -16.03
N ARG A 176 4.51 7.78 -15.48
CA ARG A 176 5.91 8.08 -15.83
C ARG A 176 6.69 6.85 -16.30
N VAL A 177 6.17 5.66 -16.04
CA VAL A 177 6.84 4.39 -16.38
C VAL A 177 6.41 3.93 -17.76
N GLN A 178 7.34 3.41 -18.54
CA GLN A 178 7.07 2.81 -19.85
C GLN A 178 7.03 1.29 -19.78
N ARG A 179 6.31 0.66 -20.70
CA ARG A 179 6.41 -0.79 -20.92
C ARG A 179 7.82 -1.14 -21.37
N GLY A 180 8.34 -2.26 -20.90
CA GLY A 180 9.73 -2.67 -21.13
C GLY A 180 10.74 -2.06 -20.17
N ALA A 181 10.35 -1.09 -19.32
CA ALA A 181 11.25 -0.51 -18.33
C ALA A 181 11.87 -1.60 -17.45
N LYS A 182 13.18 -1.50 -17.21
CA LYS A 182 13.92 -2.39 -16.33
C LYS A 182 13.52 -2.11 -14.88
N VAL A 183 13.37 -3.18 -14.09
CA VAL A 183 13.04 -3.12 -12.68
C VAL A 183 14.04 -3.97 -11.90
N VAL A 184 14.77 -3.35 -11.00
CA VAL A 184 15.74 -4.00 -10.12
C VAL A 184 15.16 -4.07 -8.71
N LEU A 185 14.93 -5.28 -8.21
CA LEU A 185 14.64 -5.52 -6.80
C LEU A 185 15.97 -5.82 -6.10
N HIS A 186 16.45 -4.88 -5.28
CA HIS A 186 17.74 -5.00 -4.60
C HIS A 186 17.71 -6.08 -3.51
N PRO A 187 18.87 -6.71 -3.21
CA PRO A 187 18.97 -7.67 -2.11
C PRO A 187 18.76 -6.99 -0.75
N ARG A 188 18.41 -7.79 0.25
CA ARG A 188 18.43 -7.34 1.65
C ARG A 188 19.84 -7.33 2.19
N TRP A 189 20.15 -6.37 3.08
CA TRP A 189 21.40 -6.38 3.83
C TRP A 189 21.44 -7.61 4.74
N GLY A 190 22.59 -8.30 4.78
CA GLY A 190 22.74 -9.52 5.56
C GLY A 190 22.01 -10.76 5.00
N GLY A 191 21.36 -10.67 3.85
CA GLY A 191 20.91 -11.83 3.10
C GLY A 191 22.12 -12.51 2.44
N ASP A 192 22.16 -13.83 2.52
CA ASP A 192 23.25 -14.64 1.95
C ASP A 192 23.58 -14.20 0.52
N GLN A 193 24.79 -13.70 0.35
CA GLN A 193 25.45 -13.70 -0.95
C GLN A 193 25.89 -15.15 -1.19
N ALA A 194 24.94 -15.96 -1.66
CA ALA A 194 25.22 -17.30 -2.16
C ALA A 194 25.40 -17.25 -3.68
#